data_49cb76b3f8ed54b73c361bf9badee8d0
#
_entry.id   49cb76b3f8ed54b73c361bf9badee8d0
#
_cell.length_a   1.000
_cell.length_b   1.000
_cell.length_c   1.000
_cell.angle_alpha   90.00
_cell.angle_beta   90.00
_cell.angle_gamma   90.00
#
_symmetry.space_group_name_H-M   'P 1'
#
loop_
_entity.id
_entity.type
_entity.pdbx_description
1 polymer ?
#
loop_
_entity_poly.entity_id
_entity_poly.type
_entity_poly.pdbx_seq_one_letter_code
_entity_poly.pdbx_strand_id
1 'polypeptide(L)'
;LSSALALNYRDGIWQGFNIMAYNNDSTAVVFDVTSLLGKPTNLLPVMPTRNGKYSIKATPKSELSFIRGIKSFDTNLSINNDFSYGVSTSLMSMPIVGERPTTLGVSYSLALVPEPAMRPRIMDSRIGVDYSARLGIPVEGAGTKKIYYSHRWNLVPRDKKAYAKGKLSEPVQPIRFYLDNTFPEAWKKPIREGVLAWNKAFEKIGYKNVLQVKDYPANDPEFDPDDIRYNCYRMITTNVENSMGPCCSD
;
A
#
# COMPACT_ATOMS: atom_id res chain seq x y z
N LEU A 1 -15.12 0.46 -28.69
CA LEU A 1 -13.74 0.90 -28.39
C LEU A 1 -12.98 -0.14 -27.57
N SER A 2 -13.54 -0.68 -26.49
CA SER A 2 -12.88 -1.72 -25.67
C SER A 2 -12.56 -2.99 -26.49
N SER A 3 -13.47 -3.45 -27.33
CA SER A 3 -13.26 -4.60 -28.19
C SER A 3 -12.20 -4.37 -29.28
N ALA A 4 -12.13 -3.17 -29.85
CA ALA A 4 -11.11 -2.82 -30.84
C ALA A 4 -9.72 -2.68 -30.22
N LEU A 5 -9.63 -2.18 -28.96
CA LEU A 5 -8.39 -2.15 -28.21
C LEU A 5 -7.90 -3.56 -27.85
N ALA A 6 -8.80 -4.45 -27.42
CA ALA A 6 -8.47 -5.82 -27.07
C ALA A 6 -7.95 -6.65 -28.25
N LEU A 7 -8.23 -6.25 -29.51
CA LEU A 7 -7.65 -6.89 -30.70
C LEU A 7 -6.15 -6.61 -30.85
N ASN A 8 -5.71 -5.40 -30.49
CA ASN A 8 -4.33 -4.95 -30.71
C ASN A 8 -3.50 -4.90 -29.43
N TYR A 9 -4.14 -4.67 -28.28
CA TYR A 9 -3.49 -4.54 -26.98
C TYR A 9 -4.16 -5.48 -25.99
N ARG A 10 -3.42 -6.48 -25.56
CA ARG A 10 -3.85 -7.39 -24.48
C ARG A 10 -3.22 -6.98 -23.18
N ASP A 11 -3.83 -7.37 -22.08
CA ASP A 11 -3.23 -7.19 -20.76
C ASP A 11 -1.88 -7.90 -20.71
N GLY A 12 -0.90 -7.25 -20.10
CA GLY A 12 0.44 -7.81 -19.94
C GLY A 12 0.39 -9.03 -19.03
N ILE A 13 0.97 -10.13 -19.45
CA ILE A 13 1.16 -11.30 -18.59
C ILE A 13 2.35 -11.02 -17.69
N TRP A 14 2.08 -10.93 -16.39
CA TRP A 14 3.09 -10.59 -15.39
C TRP A 14 3.94 -11.80 -15.01
N GLN A 15 3.29 -12.93 -14.78
CA GLN A 15 3.92 -14.18 -14.37
C GLN A 15 3.03 -15.36 -14.76
N GLY A 16 3.65 -16.47 -15.15
CA GLY A 16 2.99 -17.76 -15.32
C GLY A 16 3.38 -18.71 -14.20
N PHE A 17 2.42 -19.51 -13.75
CA PHE A 17 2.63 -20.54 -12.74
C PHE A 17 2.11 -21.88 -13.25
N ASN A 18 2.84 -22.96 -12.93
CA ASN A 18 2.35 -24.32 -13.19
C ASN A 18 1.26 -24.69 -12.19
N ILE A 19 0.16 -25.22 -12.68
CA ILE A 19 -0.91 -25.74 -11.82
C ILE A 19 -0.41 -27.05 -11.19
N MET A 20 -0.44 -27.11 -9.86
CA MET A 20 -0.03 -28.28 -9.07
C MET A 20 -1.20 -29.19 -8.77
N ALA A 21 -2.38 -28.62 -8.53
CA ALA A 21 -3.59 -29.37 -8.22
C ALA A 21 -4.84 -28.54 -8.51
N TYR A 22 -5.97 -29.23 -8.60
CA TYR A 22 -7.32 -28.66 -8.63
C TYR A 22 -8.07 -29.08 -7.38
N ASN A 23 -9.06 -28.29 -6.96
CA ASN A 23 -10.05 -28.75 -6.00
C ASN A 23 -11.01 -29.76 -6.67
N ASN A 24 -11.87 -30.44 -5.88
CA ASN A 24 -12.71 -31.54 -6.35
C ASN A 24 -13.66 -31.17 -7.49
N ASP A 25 -14.13 -29.94 -7.55
CA ASP A 25 -15.06 -29.42 -8.57
C ASP A 25 -14.37 -28.61 -9.68
N SER A 26 -13.04 -28.56 -9.67
CA SER A 26 -12.22 -27.82 -10.64
C SER A 26 -12.52 -26.31 -10.75
N THR A 27 -13.08 -25.73 -9.68
CA THR A 27 -13.36 -24.28 -9.60
C THR A 27 -12.20 -23.48 -9.02
N ALA A 28 -11.20 -24.14 -8.41
CA ALA A 28 -10.00 -23.52 -7.85
C ALA A 28 -8.75 -24.31 -8.22
N VAL A 29 -7.62 -23.63 -8.27
CA VAL A 29 -6.32 -24.20 -8.58
C VAL A 29 -5.32 -23.92 -7.47
N VAL A 30 -4.36 -24.82 -7.29
CA VAL A 30 -3.20 -24.67 -6.40
C VAL A 30 -1.95 -24.51 -7.27
N PHE A 31 -1.15 -23.53 -6.96
CA PHE A 31 0.14 -23.29 -7.62
C PHE A 31 1.17 -22.70 -6.64
N ASP A 32 2.45 -22.87 -6.94
CA ASP A 32 3.53 -22.39 -6.09
C ASP A 32 3.92 -20.96 -6.46
N VAL A 33 3.80 -20.03 -5.51
CA VAL A 33 4.15 -18.61 -5.64
C VAL A 33 5.52 -18.26 -5.06
N THR A 34 6.27 -19.22 -4.54
CA THR A 34 7.54 -19.00 -3.83
C THR A 34 8.56 -18.26 -4.70
N SER A 35 8.59 -18.54 -6.00
CA SER A 35 9.49 -17.87 -6.95
C SER A 35 9.22 -16.37 -7.09
N LEU A 36 7.98 -15.92 -6.87
CA LEU A 36 7.57 -14.52 -6.96
C LEU A 36 7.59 -13.82 -5.60
N LEU A 37 7.03 -14.45 -4.57
CA LEU A 37 6.76 -13.81 -3.28
C LEU A 37 7.75 -14.21 -2.19
N GLY A 38 8.48 -15.31 -2.33
CA GLY A 38 9.43 -15.82 -1.36
C GLY A 38 10.91 -15.54 -1.69
N LYS A 39 11.19 -14.89 -2.81
CA LYS A 39 12.54 -14.57 -3.27
C LYS A 39 12.61 -13.16 -3.86
N PRO A 40 13.80 -12.50 -3.80
CA PRO A 40 13.98 -11.21 -4.48
C PRO A 40 13.82 -11.37 -5.99
N THR A 41 12.93 -10.58 -6.60
CA THR A 41 12.68 -10.60 -8.04
C THR A 41 12.73 -9.18 -8.62
N ASN A 42 12.95 -9.09 -9.95
CA ASN A 42 12.87 -7.81 -10.65
C ASN A 42 11.43 -7.31 -10.85
N LEU A 43 10.44 -8.20 -10.70
CA LEU A 43 9.02 -7.83 -10.81
C LEU A 43 8.55 -7.05 -9.58
N LEU A 44 9.10 -7.39 -8.40
CA LEU A 44 8.80 -6.75 -7.12
C LEU A 44 10.12 -6.26 -6.50
N PRO A 45 10.76 -5.22 -7.06
CA PRO A 45 12.08 -4.78 -6.60
C PRO A 45 11.98 -4.14 -5.22
N VAL A 46 12.77 -4.65 -4.27
CA VAL A 46 12.85 -4.15 -2.89
C VAL A 46 14.02 -3.19 -2.71
N MET A 47 15.16 -3.52 -3.32
CA MET A 47 16.35 -2.67 -3.28
C MET A 47 16.42 -1.79 -4.52
N PRO A 48 16.40 -0.46 -4.37
CA PRO A 48 16.54 0.43 -5.50
C PRO A 48 17.96 0.35 -6.06
N THR A 49 18.08 0.07 -7.35
CA THR A 49 19.33 0.31 -8.07
C THR A 49 19.42 1.80 -8.37
N ARG A 50 20.44 2.46 -7.85
CA ARG A 50 20.70 3.88 -8.12
C ARG A 50 21.89 4.00 -9.06
N ASN A 51 21.67 4.59 -10.23
CA ASN A 51 22.70 4.95 -11.17
C ASN A 51 22.94 6.46 -11.12
N GLY A 52 24.21 6.90 -11.14
CA GLY A 52 24.58 8.29 -11.07
C GLY A 52 26.02 8.49 -10.60
N LYS A 53 26.33 9.67 -10.09
CA LYS A 53 27.65 9.96 -9.49
C LYS A 53 27.98 8.94 -8.39
N TYR A 54 26.98 8.61 -7.55
CA TYR A 54 27.02 7.48 -6.62
C TYR A 54 26.09 6.41 -7.15
N SER A 55 26.59 5.19 -7.34
CA SER A 55 25.82 4.05 -7.80
C SER A 55 25.76 3.00 -6.69
N ILE A 56 24.58 2.44 -6.48
CA ILE A 56 24.34 1.33 -5.57
C ILE A 56 23.89 0.15 -6.43
N LYS A 57 24.63 -0.95 -6.35
CA LYS A 57 24.28 -2.22 -7.00
C LYS A 57 23.91 -3.23 -5.93
N ALA A 58 22.70 -3.77 -6.00
CA ALA A 58 22.24 -4.85 -5.15
C ALA A 58 22.07 -6.10 -5.99
N THR A 59 22.85 -7.13 -5.68
CA THR A 59 22.79 -8.43 -6.36
C THR A 59 22.00 -9.40 -5.50
N PRO A 60 20.82 -9.89 -5.95
CA PRO A 60 20.02 -10.83 -5.17
C PRO A 60 20.78 -12.13 -4.88
N LYS A 61 20.63 -12.63 -3.65
CA LYS A 61 21.14 -13.95 -3.18
C LYS A 61 19.92 -14.82 -2.86
N SER A 62 19.30 -15.38 -3.91
CA SER A 62 18.05 -16.14 -3.75
C SER A 62 18.19 -17.38 -2.89
N GLU A 63 19.37 -17.97 -2.86
CA GLU A 63 19.74 -19.13 -2.02
C GLU A 63 19.84 -18.80 -0.54
N LEU A 64 20.00 -17.49 -0.20
CA LEU A 64 20.06 -16.98 1.17
C LEU A 64 18.79 -16.21 1.54
N SER A 65 17.75 -16.36 0.75
CA SER A 65 16.46 -15.65 0.92
C SER A 65 15.35 -16.66 1.16
N PHE A 66 14.49 -16.41 2.16
CA PHE A 66 13.44 -17.35 2.56
C PHE A 66 12.24 -16.67 3.16
N ILE A 67 11.09 -17.35 3.13
CA ILE A 67 9.87 -16.95 3.80
C ILE A 67 10.04 -17.19 5.30
N ARG A 68 9.86 -16.14 6.09
CA ARG A 68 9.91 -16.17 7.56
C ARG A 68 8.60 -16.61 8.18
N GLY A 69 7.50 -16.17 7.59
CA GLY A 69 6.17 -16.50 8.05
C GLY A 69 5.08 -15.97 7.15
N ILE A 70 3.92 -16.57 7.26
CA ILE A 70 2.72 -16.18 6.55
C ILE A 70 1.61 -15.99 7.58
N LYS A 71 0.89 -14.86 7.48
CA LYS A 71 -0.30 -14.57 8.28
C LYS A 71 -1.48 -14.39 7.34
N SER A 72 -2.59 -15.02 7.66
CA SER A 72 -3.83 -14.91 6.91
C SER A 72 -4.86 -14.15 7.73
N PHE A 73 -5.45 -13.12 7.14
CA PHE A 73 -6.52 -12.31 7.70
C PHE A 73 -7.75 -12.37 6.80
N ASP A 74 -8.88 -11.83 7.24
CA ASP A 74 -10.14 -11.88 6.48
C ASP A 74 -10.04 -11.24 5.09
N THR A 75 -9.24 -10.18 4.96
CA THR A 75 -9.16 -9.36 3.75
C THR A 75 -7.77 -9.27 3.15
N ASN A 76 -6.75 -9.82 3.81
CA ASN A 76 -5.40 -9.85 3.27
C ASN A 76 -4.56 -11.03 3.77
N LEU A 77 -3.53 -11.32 3.00
CA LEU A 77 -2.48 -12.25 3.34
C LEU A 77 -1.17 -11.48 3.48
N SER A 78 -0.49 -11.61 4.62
CA SER A 78 0.84 -11.03 4.87
C SER A 78 1.90 -12.10 4.77
N ILE A 79 2.91 -11.89 3.89
CA ILE A 79 4.03 -12.80 3.68
C ILE A 79 5.30 -12.06 4.12
N ASN A 80 5.91 -12.53 5.19
CA ASN A 80 7.13 -11.94 5.75
C ASN A 80 8.35 -12.72 5.27
N ASN A 81 9.33 -12.03 4.70
CA ASN A 81 10.51 -12.61 4.09
C ASN A 81 11.79 -12.00 4.67
N ASP A 82 12.86 -12.77 4.66
CA ASP A 82 14.22 -12.28 4.78
C ASP A 82 14.89 -12.38 3.39
N PHE A 83 15.16 -11.23 2.77
CA PHE A 83 15.81 -11.17 1.46
C PHE A 83 17.26 -10.74 1.59
N SER A 84 18.15 -11.55 1.05
CA SER A 84 19.58 -11.32 1.08
C SER A 84 20.12 -10.81 -0.24
N TYR A 85 21.01 -9.85 -0.15
CA TYR A 85 21.68 -9.18 -1.25
C TYR A 85 23.18 -9.04 -1.00
N GLY A 86 23.96 -9.08 -2.08
CA GLY A 86 25.30 -8.52 -2.10
C GLY A 86 25.22 -7.06 -2.53
N VAL A 87 25.51 -6.13 -1.64
CA VAL A 87 25.42 -4.69 -1.92
C VAL A 87 26.81 -4.09 -2.10
N SER A 88 27.03 -3.42 -3.23
CA SER A 88 28.26 -2.68 -3.52
C SER A 88 27.94 -1.22 -3.88
N THR A 89 28.90 -0.33 -3.60
CA THR A 89 28.77 1.09 -3.90
C THR A 89 29.97 1.57 -4.70
N SER A 90 29.71 2.37 -5.73
CA SER A 90 30.72 3.01 -6.54
C SER A 90 30.48 4.52 -6.69
N LEU A 91 31.57 5.26 -6.90
CA LEU A 91 31.59 6.69 -7.21
C LEU A 91 32.21 6.85 -8.60
N MET A 92 31.49 7.47 -9.55
CA MET A 92 31.96 7.63 -10.94
C MET A 92 32.55 6.35 -11.53
N SER A 93 31.86 5.22 -11.32
CA SER A 93 32.28 3.87 -11.72
C SER A 93 33.50 3.29 -10.97
N MET A 94 34.11 4.02 -10.06
CA MET A 94 35.15 3.49 -9.19
C MET A 94 34.53 2.85 -7.93
N PRO A 95 34.85 1.61 -7.59
CA PRO A 95 34.31 0.95 -6.39
C PRO A 95 34.81 1.67 -5.14
N ILE A 96 33.88 2.09 -4.27
CA ILE A 96 34.16 2.65 -2.95
C ILE A 96 34.04 1.56 -1.89
N VAL A 97 32.97 0.76 -1.99
CA VAL A 97 32.69 -0.35 -1.08
C VAL A 97 32.47 -1.59 -1.92
N GLY A 98 33.28 -2.62 -1.72
CA GLY A 98 33.10 -3.93 -2.32
C GLY A 98 31.77 -4.57 -1.87
N GLU A 99 31.42 -5.70 -2.49
CA GLU A 99 30.19 -6.41 -2.17
C GLU A 99 30.14 -6.79 -0.69
N ARG A 100 29.07 -6.35 0.00
CA ARG A 100 28.80 -6.68 1.39
C ARG A 100 27.46 -7.39 1.51
N PRO A 101 27.38 -8.48 2.29
CA PRO A 101 26.11 -9.16 2.52
C PRO A 101 25.18 -8.24 3.31
N THR A 102 23.93 -8.15 2.85
CA THR A 102 22.89 -7.33 3.47
C THR A 102 21.59 -8.12 3.42
N THR A 103 20.94 -8.29 4.56
CA THR A 103 19.64 -8.95 4.65
C THR A 103 18.57 -7.94 5.06
N LEU A 104 17.44 -7.93 4.38
CA LEU A 104 16.31 -7.06 4.63
C LEU A 104 15.08 -7.89 4.97
N GLY A 105 14.37 -7.50 6.04
CA GLY A 105 13.02 -7.96 6.30
C GLY A 105 12.04 -7.28 5.32
N VAL A 106 11.29 -8.07 4.56
CA VAL A 106 10.36 -7.61 3.55
C VAL A 106 9.01 -8.24 3.77
N SER A 107 7.96 -7.41 3.87
CA SER A 107 6.59 -7.89 3.98
C SER A 107 5.82 -7.57 2.70
N TYR A 108 5.19 -8.58 2.11
CA TYR A 108 4.21 -8.41 1.06
C TYR A 108 2.81 -8.59 1.64
N SER A 109 1.92 -7.64 1.36
CA SER A 109 0.50 -7.78 1.69
C SER A 109 -0.31 -7.93 0.41
N LEU A 110 -0.98 -9.06 0.28
CA LEU A 110 -1.93 -9.35 -0.80
C LEU A 110 -3.32 -9.04 -0.28
N ALA A 111 -3.91 -7.94 -0.75
CA ALA A 111 -5.22 -7.49 -0.30
C ALA A 111 -6.31 -7.94 -1.27
N LEU A 112 -7.43 -8.39 -0.71
CA LEU A 112 -8.63 -8.62 -1.48
C LEU A 112 -9.28 -7.27 -1.79
N VAL A 113 -9.48 -7.00 -3.09
CA VAL A 113 -10.18 -5.78 -3.52
C VAL A 113 -11.64 -5.87 -3.09
N PRO A 114 -12.18 -4.84 -2.39
CA PRO A 114 -13.56 -4.88 -1.92
C PRO A 114 -14.56 -4.82 -3.08
N GLU A 115 -15.64 -5.60 -2.96
CA GLU A 115 -16.78 -5.56 -3.86
C GLU A 115 -18.07 -5.18 -3.09
N PRO A 116 -18.82 -4.17 -3.55
CA PRO A 116 -18.53 -3.30 -4.71
C PRO A 116 -17.44 -2.27 -4.40
N ALA A 117 -16.63 -1.96 -5.40
CA ALA A 117 -15.63 -0.91 -5.30
C ALA A 117 -16.28 0.47 -5.09
N MET A 118 -15.56 1.37 -4.45
CA MET A 118 -16.02 2.73 -4.24
C MET A 118 -16.12 3.48 -5.58
N ARG A 119 -17.22 4.22 -5.79
CA ARG A 119 -17.40 5.02 -7.01
C ARG A 119 -16.22 5.99 -7.19
N PRO A 120 -15.47 5.91 -8.31
CA PRO A 120 -14.35 6.80 -8.57
C PRO A 120 -14.78 8.25 -8.71
N ARG A 121 -13.95 9.18 -8.25
CA ARG A 121 -14.16 10.63 -8.39
C ARG A 121 -13.13 11.22 -9.34
N ILE A 122 -13.60 11.70 -10.48
CA ILE A 122 -12.75 12.46 -11.42
C ILE A 122 -12.43 13.81 -10.80
N MET A 123 -11.17 14.23 -10.94
CA MET A 123 -10.67 15.50 -10.45
C MET A 123 -9.87 16.26 -11.51
N ASP A 124 -9.66 17.55 -11.25
CA ASP A 124 -8.74 18.39 -12.01
C ASP A 124 -7.32 18.27 -11.41
N SER A 125 -6.32 18.00 -12.25
CA SER A 125 -4.91 17.84 -11.81
C SER A 125 -4.28 19.08 -11.16
N ARG A 126 -4.93 20.24 -11.30
CA ARG A 126 -4.50 21.49 -10.64
C ARG A 126 -4.84 21.53 -9.15
N ILE A 127 -5.70 20.63 -8.67
CA ILE A 127 -6.01 20.48 -7.25
C ILE A 127 -4.92 19.62 -6.61
N GLY A 128 -4.23 20.14 -5.59
CA GLY A 128 -3.10 19.48 -4.94
C GLY A 128 -3.51 18.38 -3.95
N VAL A 129 -4.17 17.32 -4.42
CA VAL A 129 -4.50 16.11 -3.67
C VAL A 129 -3.93 14.89 -4.38
N ASP A 130 -3.75 13.79 -3.65
CA ASP A 130 -3.29 12.53 -4.23
C ASP A 130 -4.28 11.99 -5.26
N TYR A 131 -3.73 11.45 -6.34
CA TYR A 131 -4.53 10.92 -7.45
C TYR A 131 -3.83 9.78 -8.17
N SER A 132 -4.63 8.96 -8.82
CA SER A 132 -4.20 8.05 -9.88
C SER A 132 -4.55 8.63 -11.24
N ALA A 133 -3.61 8.59 -12.20
CA ALA A 133 -3.86 9.04 -13.57
C ALA A 133 -3.97 7.83 -14.49
N ARG A 134 -4.99 7.84 -15.35
CA ARG A 134 -5.16 6.83 -16.40
C ARG A 134 -5.31 7.52 -17.77
N LEU A 135 -4.87 6.84 -18.81
CA LEU A 135 -5.09 7.27 -20.18
C LEU A 135 -6.49 6.77 -20.62
N GLY A 136 -7.36 7.70 -20.91
CA GLY A 136 -8.66 7.42 -21.50
C GLY A 136 -8.65 7.71 -23.01
N ILE A 137 -9.37 6.89 -23.77
CA ILE A 137 -9.63 7.13 -25.18
C ILE A 137 -11.05 7.68 -25.27
N PRO A 138 -11.23 8.95 -25.64
CA PRO A 138 -12.57 9.55 -25.76
C PRO A 138 -13.37 8.86 -26.88
N VAL A 139 -14.68 8.79 -26.71
CA VAL A 139 -15.59 8.24 -27.73
C VAL A 139 -15.62 9.16 -28.96
N GLU A 140 -15.51 10.47 -28.74
CA GLU A 140 -15.47 11.49 -29.77
C GLU A 140 -14.15 12.24 -29.73
N GLY A 141 -13.55 12.46 -30.88
CA GLY A 141 -12.28 13.15 -31.04
C GLY A 141 -11.08 12.21 -31.28
N ALA A 142 -9.95 12.81 -31.57
CA ALA A 142 -8.69 12.09 -31.81
C ALA A 142 -7.78 12.14 -30.59
N GLY A 143 -7.03 11.05 -30.36
CA GLY A 143 -5.98 10.97 -29.37
C GLY A 143 -6.40 10.41 -28.01
N THR A 144 -5.52 10.56 -27.04
CA THR A 144 -5.72 10.10 -25.66
C THR A 144 -5.83 11.27 -24.69
N LYS A 145 -6.64 11.14 -23.66
CA LYS A 145 -6.79 12.13 -22.58
C LYS A 145 -6.42 11.52 -21.25
N LYS A 146 -5.62 12.22 -20.46
CA LYS A 146 -5.40 11.83 -19.06
C LYS A 146 -6.65 12.10 -18.24
N ILE A 147 -7.08 11.09 -17.50
CA ILE A 147 -8.18 11.17 -16.53
C ILE A 147 -7.56 10.98 -15.16
N TYR A 148 -7.86 11.88 -14.24
CA TYR A 148 -7.34 11.89 -12.88
C TYR A 148 -8.43 11.46 -11.91
N TYR A 149 -8.12 10.49 -11.05
CA TYR A 149 -9.03 9.98 -10.02
C TYR A 149 -8.47 10.34 -8.65
N SER A 150 -9.23 11.11 -7.86
CA SER A 150 -8.81 11.51 -6.52
C SER A 150 -8.86 10.33 -5.56
N HIS A 151 -7.80 10.16 -4.76
CA HIS A 151 -7.82 9.27 -3.61
C HIS A 151 -8.63 9.92 -2.49
N ARG A 152 -9.48 9.16 -1.83
CA ARG A 152 -10.33 9.66 -0.75
C ARG A 152 -10.79 8.53 0.17
N TRP A 153 -11.08 8.88 1.39
CA TRP A 153 -11.70 7.97 2.33
C TRP A 153 -13.18 7.76 1.99
N ASN A 154 -13.67 6.54 2.23
CA ASN A 154 -15.09 6.22 2.09
C ASN A 154 -15.84 6.64 3.34
N LEU A 155 -16.32 7.87 3.36
CA LEU A 155 -17.08 8.42 4.48
C LEU A 155 -18.58 8.43 4.17
N VAL A 156 -19.32 7.66 4.95
CA VAL A 156 -20.79 7.62 4.90
C VAL A 156 -21.34 8.20 6.19
N PRO A 157 -22.20 9.24 6.16
CA PRO A 157 -22.75 9.82 7.37
C PRO A 157 -23.69 8.82 8.08
N ARG A 158 -23.54 8.68 9.39
CA ARG A 158 -24.39 7.82 10.23
C ARG A 158 -25.83 8.33 10.23
N ASP A 159 -26.00 9.64 10.41
CA ASP A 159 -27.30 10.31 10.27
C ASP A 159 -27.36 11.08 8.94
N LYS A 160 -27.85 10.39 7.90
CA LYS A 160 -28.02 10.97 6.56
C LYS A 160 -29.01 12.14 6.54
N LYS A 161 -30.05 12.10 7.40
CA LYS A 161 -31.08 13.15 7.46
C LYS A 161 -30.53 14.43 8.09
N ALA A 162 -29.77 14.32 9.18
CA ALA A 162 -29.11 15.46 9.80
C ALA A 162 -28.02 16.04 8.88
N TYR A 163 -27.22 15.18 8.24
CA TYR A 163 -26.17 15.58 7.29
C TYR A 163 -26.77 16.37 6.09
N ALA A 164 -27.87 15.90 5.50
CA ALA A 164 -28.55 16.58 4.42
C ALA A 164 -29.10 17.96 4.81
N LYS A 165 -29.33 18.20 6.12
CA LYS A 165 -29.74 19.50 6.68
C LYS A 165 -28.56 20.38 7.12
N GLY A 166 -27.32 20.03 6.74
CA GLY A 166 -26.12 20.77 7.11
C GLY A 166 -25.66 20.60 8.55
N LYS A 167 -26.21 19.63 9.31
CA LYS A 167 -25.76 19.33 10.66
C LYS A 167 -24.59 18.34 10.63
N LEU A 168 -23.65 18.48 11.58
CA LEU A 168 -22.53 17.56 11.71
C LEU A 168 -23.02 16.14 12.03
N SER A 169 -22.54 15.16 11.28
CA SER A 169 -22.79 13.74 11.51
C SER A 169 -21.48 13.00 11.74
N GLU A 170 -21.47 12.00 12.62
CA GLU A 170 -20.36 11.05 12.66
C GLU A 170 -20.39 10.14 11.44
N PRO A 171 -19.25 9.67 10.95
CA PRO A 171 -19.24 8.62 9.94
C PRO A 171 -19.73 7.28 10.52
N VAL A 172 -20.26 6.42 9.65
CA VAL A 172 -20.60 5.03 10.04
C VAL A 172 -19.36 4.30 10.55
N GLN A 173 -18.26 4.48 9.82
CA GLN A 173 -16.94 3.97 10.19
C GLN A 173 -15.98 5.15 10.33
N PRO A 174 -15.51 5.47 11.54
CA PRO A 174 -14.44 6.44 11.71
C PRO A 174 -13.11 5.87 11.25
N ILE A 175 -12.23 6.75 10.80
CA ILE A 175 -10.84 6.42 10.44
C ILE A 175 -10.05 6.31 11.75
N ARG A 176 -9.69 5.08 12.13
CA ARG A 176 -8.93 4.82 13.34
C ARG A 176 -7.47 4.59 13.00
N PHE A 177 -6.60 5.33 13.67
CA PHE A 177 -5.16 5.08 13.64
C PHE A 177 -4.73 4.47 14.96
N TYR A 178 -3.90 3.46 14.87
CA TYR A 178 -3.31 2.78 16.03
C TYR A 178 -1.84 3.19 16.13
N LEU A 179 -1.44 3.68 17.28
CA LEU A 179 -0.09 4.17 17.55
C LEU A 179 0.74 3.05 18.15
N ASP A 180 1.87 2.74 17.50
CA ASP A 180 2.80 1.71 17.94
C ASP A 180 3.34 2.01 19.36
N ASN A 181 3.37 0.99 20.19
CA ASN A 181 3.85 1.07 21.57
C ASN A 181 5.35 1.37 21.65
N THR A 182 6.11 1.17 20.58
CA THR A 182 7.54 1.46 20.51
C THR A 182 7.87 2.94 20.36
N PHE A 183 6.87 3.80 20.08
CA PHE A 183 7.10 5.25 20.09
C PHE A 183 7.50 5.74 21.49
N PRO A 184 8.51 6.62 21.60
CA PRO A 184 8.81 7.31 22.84
C PRO A 184 7.58 8.04 23.38
N GLU A 185 7.34 7.99 24.69
CA GLU A 185 6.15 8.61 25.31
C GLU A 185 6.02 10.11 24.98
N ALA A 186 7.15 10.82 24.94
CA ALA A 186 7.18 12.25 24.57
C ALA A 186 6.62 12.54 23.18
N TRP A 187 6.63 11.56 22.26
CA TRP A 187 6.16 11.72 20.88
C TRP A 187 4.70 11.33 20.70
N LYS A 188 4.17 10.46 21.55
CA LYS A 188 2.80 9.95 21.42
C LYS A 188 1.76 11.08 21.49
N LYS A 189 1.93 12.01 22.43
CA LYS A 189 1.00 13.14 22.58
C LYS A 189 0.96 14.06 21.36
N PRO A 190 2.09 14.62 20.88
CA PRO A 190 2.07 15.48 19.69
C PRO A 190 1.62 14.75 18.41
N ILE A 191 1.95 13.47 18.21
CA ILE A 191 1.44 12.70 17.07
C ILE A 191 -0.09 12.61 17.14
N ARG A 192 -0.64 12.27 18.31
CA ARG A 192 -2.08 12.19 18.53
C ARG A 192 -2.78 13.51 18.25
N GLU A 193 -2.27 14.61 18.79
CA GLU A 193 -2.80 15.96 18.59
C GLU A 193 -2.75 16.36 17.12
N GLY A 194 -1.64 16.09 16.43
CA GLY A 194 -1.47 16.38 15.01
C GLY A 194 -2.49 15.64 14.13
N VAL A 195 -2.70 14.35 14.38
CA VAL A 195 -3.72 13.56 13.64
C VAL A 195 -5.13 14.08 13.92
N LEU A 196 -5.47 14.31 15.19
CA LEU A 196 -6.81 14.75 15.58
C LEU A 196 -7.13 16.17 15.10
N ALA A 197 -6.13 17.03 14.87
CA ALA A 197 -6.32 18.37 14.34
C ALA A 197 -7.03 18.38 12.97
N TRP A 198 -6.86 17.34 12.17
CA TRP A 198 -7.55 17.17 10.89
C TRP A 198 -9.07 17.03 11.02
N ASN A 199 -9.61 16.69 12.20
CA ASN A 199 -11.07 16.66 12.40
C ASN A 199 -11.72 18.02 12.08
N LYS A 200 -11.02 19.14 12.31
CA LYS A 200 -11.49 20.48 11.92
C LYS A 200 -11.75 20.61 10.42
N ALA A 201 -10.94 19.94 9.59
CA ALA A 201 -11.17 19.91 8.15
C ALA A 201 -12.41 19.08 7.78
N PHE A 202 -12.61 17.96 8.46
CA PHE A 202 -13.81 17.14 8.27
C PHE A 202 -15.09 17.82 8.73
N GLU A 203 -15.03 18.65 9.77
CA GLU A 203 -16.16 19.48 10.22
C GLU A 203 -16.61 20.46 9.13
N LYS A 204 -15.69 21.00 8.33
CA LYS A 204 -16.02 21.87 7.19
C LYS A 204 -16.85 21.18 6.12
N ILE A 205 -16.79 19.88 6.02
CA ILE A 205 -17.55 19.08 5.06
C ILE A 205 -18.71 18.30 5.72
N GLY A 206 -19.08 18.66 6.95
CA GLY A 206 -20.26 18.15 7.63
C GLY A 206 -20.04 16.90 8.51
N TYR A 207 -18.79 16.51 8.76
CA TYR A 207 -18.49 15.36 9.62
C TYR A 207 -17.85 15.78 10.95
N LYS A 208 -18.11 15.03 12.02
CA LYS A 208 -17.41 15.13 13.31
C LYS A 208 -16.86 13.78 13.73
N ASN A 209 -15.80 13.78 14.55
CA ASN A 209 -15.20 12.57 15.11
C ASN A 209 -14.75 11.55 14.04
N VAL A 210 -14.26 12.04 12.90
CA VAL A 210 -13.82 11.20 11.78
C VAL A 210 -12.55 10.47 12.13
N LEU A 211 -11.54 11.22 12.61
CA LEU A 211 -10.24 10.67 12.97
C LEU A 211 -10.21 10.33 14.47
N GLN A 212 -9.76 9.13 14.75
CA GLN A 212 -9.54 8.61 16.10
C GLN A 212 -8.13 8.04 16.19
N VAL A 213 -7.46 8.27 17.32
CA VAL A 213 -6.13 7.70 17.59
C VAL A 213 -6.21 6.86 18.85
N LYS A 214 -5.76 5.61 18.75
CA LYS A 214 -5.68 4.64 19.84
C LYS A 214 -4.25 4.14 19.97
N ASP A 215 -3.87 3.65 21.12
CA ASP A 215 -2.64 2.87 21.27
C ASP A 215 -2.89 1.44 20.79
N TYR A 216 -1.81 0.72 20.45
CA TYR A 216 -1.92 -0.71 20.18
C TYR A 216 -2.53 -1.40 21.40
N PRO A 217 -3.58 -2.21 21.22
CA PRO A 217 -4.19 -2.92 22.34
C PRO A 217 -3.19 -3.93 22.91
N ALA A 218 -3.01 -3.89 24.23
CA ALA A 218 -2.04 -4.75 24.92
C ALA A 218 -2.46 -6.23 24.97
N ASN A 219 -3.76 -6.50 24.96
CA ASN A 219 -4.33 -7.83 25.22
C ASN A 219 -5.47 -8.21 24.24
N ASP A 220 -5.40 -7.73 22.99
CA ASP A 220 -6.36 -8.10 21.97
C ASP A 220 -5.71 -9.13 21.03
N PRO A 221 -6.08 -10.41 21.10
CA PRO A 221 -5.51 -11.46 20.26
C PRO A 221 -5.86 -11.31 18.78
N GLU A 222 -6.92 -10.55 18.46
CA GLU A 222 -7.36 -10.28 17.09
C GLU A 222 -6.59 -9.11 16.44
N PHE A 223 -5.87 -8.32 17.24
CA PHE A 223 -5.12 -7.20 16.72
C PHE A 223 -3.77 -7.64 16.19
N ASP A 224 -3.55 -7.43 14.90
CA ASP A 224 -2.24 -7.58 14.26
C ASP A 224 -1.99 -6.37 13.33
N PRO A 225 -0.85 -5.67 13.46
CA PRO A 225 -0.56 -4.54 12.60
C PRO A 225 -0.31 -4.90 11.14
N ASP A 226 -0.21 -6.19 10.77
CA ASP A 226 -0.13 -6.65 9.38
C ASP A 226 -1.52 -6.88 8.76
N ASP A 227 -2.59 -6.80 9.55
CA ASP A 227 -3.97 -6.82 9.08
C ASP A 227 -4.36 -5.43 8.55
N ILE A 228 -4.73 -5.35 7.26
CA ILE A 228 -5.07 -4.09 6.60
C ILE A 228 -6.32 -3.39 7.15
N ARG A 229 -7.11 -4.06 8.00
CA ARG A 229 -8.23 -3.43 8.72
C ARG A 229 -7.76 -2.36 9.71
N TYR A 230 -6.50 -2.40 10.13
CA TYR A 230 -5.92 -1.47 11.10
C TYR A 230 -4.95 -0.50 10.43
N ASN A 231 -5.25 0.80 10.50
CA ASN A 231 -4.28 1.81 10.09
C ASN A 231 -3.28 2.03 11.23
N CYS A 232 -2.04 1.67 11.02
CA CYS A 232 -1.01 1.69 12.05
C CYS A 232 0.05 2.75 11.77
N TYR A 233 0.34 3.61 12.77
CA TYR A 233 1.58 4.38 12.81
C TYR A 233 2.66 3.53 13.45
N ARG A 234 3.68 3.16 12.66
CA ARG A 234 4.80 2.35 13.13
C ARG A 234 6.04 3.21 13.30
N MET A 235 6.79 2.96 14.37
CA MET A 235 8.12 3.53 14.56
C MET A 235 9.12 2.72 13.73
N ILE A 236 9.78 3.38 12.78
CA ILE A 236 10.82 2.76 11.97
C ILE A 236 12.11 3.53 12.20
N THR A 237 13.14 2.85 12.71
CA THR A 237 14.47 3.44 12.85
C THR A 237 15.17 3.42 11.50
N THR A 238 15.35 4.58 10.90
CA THR A 238 15.97 4.77 9.60
C THR A 238 16.79 6.07 9.61
N ASN A 239 17.70 6.22 8.66
CA ASN A 239 18.45 7.46 8.45
C ASN A 239 17.68 8.49 7.59
N VAL A 240 16.42 8.24 7.29
CA VAL A 240 15.54 9.16 6.56
C VAL A 240 14.74 9.96 7.58
N GLU A 241 14.87 11.28 7.54
CA GLU A 241 14.21 12.20 8.49
C GLU A 241 12.75 12.53 8.11
N ASN A 242 12.09 11.65 7.38
CA ASN A 242 10.72 11.85 6.91
C ASN A 242 9.79 10.72 7.36
N SER A 243 8.57 11.08 7.71
CA SER A 243 7.51 10.08 7.82
C SER A 243 7.03 9.68 6.41
N MET A 244 6.83 8.40 6.18
CA MET A 244 6.31 7.87 4.93
C MET A 244 5.03 7.10 5.22
N GLY A 245 4.03 7.27 4.35
CA GLY A 245 2.82 6.47 4.39
C GLY A 245 2.57 5.87 3.00
N PRO A 246 2.40 4.55 2.88
CA PRO A 246 1.93 3.98 1.63
C PRO A 246 0.52 4.49 1.35
N CYS A 247 0.29 4.94 0.12
CA CYS A 247 -1.04 5.26 -0.38
C CYS A 247 -1.51 4.06 -1.20
N CYS A 248 -2.44 3.28 -0.65
CA CYS A 248 -3.10 2.21 -1.40
C CYS A 248 -4.49 2.72 -1.80
N SER A 249 -4.78 2.69 -3.09
CA SER A 249 -6.11 2.97 -3.64
C SER A 249 -6.52 1.81 -4.54
N ASP A 250 -7.72 1.34 -4.36
CA ASP A 250 -8.41 0.35 -5.19
C ASP A 250 -9.00 0.95 -6.49
#